data_52c07199b66e8b9b33e5f9266193ee17
#
_entry.id   52c07199b66e8b9b33e5f9266193ee17
#
_cell.length_a   1.000
_cell.length_b   1.000
_cell.length_c   1.000
_cell.angle_alpha   90.00
_cell.angle_beta   90.00
_cell.angle_gamma   90.00
#
_symmetry.space_group_name_H-M   'P 1'
#
loop_
_entity.id
_entity.type
_entity.pdbx_description
1 polymer ?
#
loop_
_entity_poly.entity_id
_entity_poly.type
_entity_poly.pdbx_seq_one_letter_code
_entity_poly.pdbx_strand_id
1 'polypeptide(L)'
;RPKMLIITHSQLTNYQNDFIAWKKSLGFEVYTVNKSDIGSTAQDIKNYIAVHYQTYKWDHLFLWGDVTGTYSIPTNYITSPEYAENDADDNYYTMLEGDDYFPEMLVGRFSFADASEFITMTNKTIAYEKTPFMTDTTWMTRALTVAGNYAEGDLRPTTPIYMSKWLRNKMLHFGYTQVDSVFCPPTYPGT
;
A
#
# COMPACT_ATOMS: atom_id res chain seq x y z
N ARG A 1 0.39 -20.74 9.46
CA ARG A 1 -0.06 -19.40 9.89
C ARG A 1 0.64 -18.37 9.05
N PRO A 2 -0.08 -17.36 8.53
CA PRO A 2 0.57 -16.30 7.79
C PRO A 2 1.49 -15.48 8.71
N LYS A 3 2.65 -15.11 8.21
CA LYS A 3 3.67 -14.36 8.94
C LYS A 3 3.76 -12.93 8.42
N MET A 4 3.77 -11.97 9.32
CA MET A 4 3.81 -10.55 9.00
C MET A 4 5.03 -9.91 9.65
N LEU A 5 5.89 -9.30 8.84
CA LEU A 5 6.93 -8.40 9.32
C LEU A 5 6.39 -6.96 9.30
N ILE A 6 6.50 -6.27 10.41
CA ILE A 6 6.19 -4.83 10.53
C ILE A 6 7.49 -4.08 10.78
N ILE A 7 7.84 -3.16 9.89
CA ILE A 7 8.92 -2.19 10.12
C ILE A 7 8.28 -0.93 10.69
N THR A 8 8.68 -0.54 11.88
CA THR A 8 8.06 0.53 12.67
C THR A 8 9.11 1.47 13.28
N HIS A 9 8.67 2.36 14.14
CA HIS A 9 9.50 3.29 14.90
C HIS A 9 9.29 3.09 16.41
N SER A 10 10.35 3.24 17.20
CA SER A 10 10.29 3.09 18.67
C SER A 10 9.28 4.04 19.34
N GLN A 11 9.07 5.23 18.76
CA GLN A 11 8.09 6.20 19.24
C GLN A 11 6.64 5.72 19.13
N LEU A 12 6.37 4.70 18.30
CA LEU A 12 5.04 4.13 18.09
C LEU A 12 4.72 2.95 19.03
N THR A 13 5.67 2.52 19.87
CA THR A 13 5.54 1.32 20.73
C THR A 13 4.27 1.34 21.57
N ASN A 14 3.86 2.50 22.07
CA ASN A 14 2.65 2.62 22.90
C ASN A 14 1.34 2.59 22.11
N TYR A 15 1.39 2.77 20.79
CA TYR A 15 0.19 2.88 19.93
C TYR A 15 -0.05 1.67 19.03
N GLN A 16 0.92 0.77 18.92
CA GLN A 16 0.86 -0.36 17.99
C GLN A 16 0.21 -1.63 18.56
N ASN A 17 0.10 -1.72 19.89
CA ASN A 17 -0.26 -2.98 20.58
C ASN A 17 -1.64 -3.51 20.18
N ASP A 18 -2.62 -2.64 20.04
CA ASP A 18 -3.99 -3.05 19.70
C ASP A 18 -4.06 -3.63 18.27
N PHE A 19 -3.35 -3.01 17.33
CA PHE A 19 -3.27 -3.53 15.97
C PHE A 19 -2.56 -4.89 15.91
N ILE A 20 -1.44 -5.01 16.59
CA ILE A 20 -0.67 -6.28 16.67
C ILE A 20 -1.52 -7.37 17.32
N ALA A 21 -2.17 -7.07 18.44
CA ALA A 21 -3.05 -8.01 19.13
C ALA A 21 -4.21 -8.45 18.25
N TRP A 22 -4.81 -7.51 17.51
CA TRP A 22 -5.86 -7.81 16.55
C TRP A 22 -5.36 -8.75 15.44
N LYS A 23 -4.24 -8.47 14.80
CA LYS A 23 -3.68 -9.34 13.75
C LYS A 23 -3.32 -10.72 14.30
N LYS A 24 -2.75 -10.81 15.50
CA LYS A 24 -2.50 -12.08 16.17
C LYS A 24 -3.78 -12.87 16.43
N SER A 25 -4.88 -12.21 16.81
CA SER A 25 -6.18 -12.87 17.02
C SER A 25 -6.78 -13.42 15.71
N LEU A 26 -6.41 -12.85 14.56
CA LEU A 26 -6.76 -13.37 13.24
C LEU A 26 -5.84 -14.51 12.77
N GLY A 27 -4.87 -14.91 13.59
CA GLY A 27 -4.00 -16.04 13.32
C GLY A 27 -2.64 -15.69 12.71
N PHE A 28 -2.30 -14.41 12.57
CA PHE A 28 -0.99 -14.01 12.08
C PHE A 28 0.10 -14.23 13.15
N GLU A 29 1.27 -14.67 12.70
CA GLU A 29 2.51 -14.51 13.47
C GLU A 29 3.09 -13.13 13.13
N VAL A 30 3.13 -12.22 14.10
CA VAL A 30 3.56 -10.83 13.88
C VAL A 30 4.94 -10.61 14.47
N TYR A 31 5.85 -10.17 13.63
CA TYR A 31 7.22 -9.76 13.93
C TYR A 31 7.33 -8.25 13.78
N THR A 32 8.00 -7.59 14.69
CA THR A 32 8.22 -6.13 14.63
C THR A 32 9.71 -5.83 14.74
N VAL A 33 10.15 -4.85 13.97
CA VAL A 33 11.52 -4.32 14.05
C VAL A 33 11.48 -2.80 13.90
N ASN A 34 12.31 -2.11 14.69
CA ASN A 34 12.44 -0.67 14.52
C ASN A 34 13.32 -0.36 13.31
N LYS A 35 12.92 0.63 12.53
CA LYS A 35 13.69 1.10 11.38
C LYS A 35 15.11 1.52 11.77
N SER A 36 15.29 2.09 12.96
CA SER A 36 16.59 2.47 13.51
C SER A 36 17.57 1.30 13.68
N ASP A 37 17.05 0.09 13.87
CA ASP A 37 17.86 -1.12 14.07
C ASP A 37 18.28 -1.78 12.75
N ILE A 38 17.71 -1.31 11.64
CA ILE A 38 17.99 -1.81 10.28
C ILE A 38 19.01 -0.92 9.55
N GLY A 39 18.74 0.38 9.51
CA GLY A 39 19.55 1.35 8.77
C GLY A 39 18.73 2.51 8.25
N SER A 40 19.31 3.30 7.34
CA SER A 40 18.73 4.56 6.90
C SER A 40 18.30 4.60 5.43
N THR A 41 18.71 3.61 4.64
CA THR A 41 18.46 3.57 3.20
C THR A 41 17.48 2.46 2.82
N ALA A 42 16.87 2.56 1.66
CA ALA A 42 16.06 1.49 1.09
C ALA A 42 16.87 0.19 0.92
N GLN A 43 18.14 0.32 0.55
CA GLN A 43 19.03 -0.85 0.41
C GLN A 43 19.28 -1.55 1.75
N ASP A 44 19.44 -0.81 2.85
CA ASP A 44 19.62 -1.40 4.18
C ASP A 44 18.40 -2.23 4.56
N ILE A 45 17.21 -1.69 4.32
CA ILE A 45 15.93 -2.37 4.59
C ILE A 45 15.81 -3.63 3.75
N LYS A 46 16.08 -3.55 2.45
CA LYS A 46 16.05 -4.72 1.56
C LYS A 46 17.02 -5.80 2.00
N ASN A 47 18.26 -5.42 2.35
CA ASN A 47 19.28 -6.35 2.81
C ASN A 47 18.84 -7.06 4.11
N TYR A 48 18.28 -6.30 5.07
CA TYR A 48 17.73 -6.88 6.29
C TYR A 48 16.64 -7.91 6.00
N ILE A 49 15.68 -7.56 5.16
CA ILE A 49 14.58 -8.45 4.78
C ILE A 49 15.14 -9.70 4.10
N ALA A 50 16.01 -9.55 3.11
CA ALA A 50 16.56 -10.68 2.34
C ALA A 50 17.32 -11.69 3.23
N VAL A 51 18.16 -11.19 4.15
CA VAL A 51 18.89 -12.05 5.09
C VAL A 51 17.97 -12.84 6.00
N HIS A 52 16.94 -12.20 6.54
CA HIS A 52 16.05 -12.82 7.51
C HIS A 52 14.93 -13.63 6.85
N TYR A 53 14.55 -13.28 5.62
CA TYR A 53 13.51 -13.99 4.86
C TYR A 53 13.82 -15.48 4.72
N GLN A 54 15.09 -15.86 4.56
CA GLN A 54 15.47 -17.27 4.43
C GLN A 54 15.07 -18.11 5.66
N THR A 55 15.08 -17.49 6.84
CA THR A 55 14.73 -18.15 8.11
C THR A 55 13.23 -18.05 8.40
N TYR A 56 12.68 -16.85 8.26
CA TYR A 56 11.31 -16.58 8.72
C TYR A 56 10.26 -16.85 7.66
N LYS A 57 10.57 -16.69 6.37
CA LYS A 57 9.62 -16.83 5.24
C LYS A 57 8.31 -16.06 5.53
N TRP A 58 8.43 -14.74 5.69
CA TRP A 58 7.28 -13.87 5.89
C TRP A 58 6.41 -13.80 4.64
N ASP A 59 5.10 -13.81 4.82
CA ASP A 59 4.11 -13.66 3.75
C ASP A 59 3.77 -12.19 3.49
N HIS A 60 3.93 -11.34 4.51
CA HIS A 60 3.53 -9.93 4.46
C HIS A 60 4.61 -9.03 5.04
N LEU A 61 4.85 -7.92 4.35
CA LEU A 61 5.63 -6.78 4.81
C LEU A 61 4.71 -5.59 5.05
N PHE A 62 4.76 -4.98 6.23
CA PHE A 62 3.99 -3.80 6.53
C PHE A 62 4.90 -2.67 7.00
N LEU A 63 4.92 -1.58 6.25
CA LEU A 63 5.77 -0.41 6.49
C LEU A 63 4.95 0.67 7.23
N TRP A 64 5.36 1.03 8.43
CA TRP A 64 4.67 2.04 9.22
C TRP A 64 5.45 3.35 9.22
N GLY A 65 5.15 4.19 8.26
CA GLY A 65 5.75 5.50 8.06
C GLY A 65 5.69 5.97 6.61
N ASP A 66 5.77 7.26 6.43
CA ASP A 66 5.89 7.87 5.11
C ASP A 66 7.32 7.69 4.55
N VAL A 67 7.55 8.09 3.31
CA VAL A 67 8.88 8.07 2.68
C VAL A 67 9.79 9.17 3.23
N THR A 68 9.20 10.23 3.79
CA THR A 68 9.89 11.39 4.38
C THR A 68 9.36 11.70 5.79
N GLY A 69 9.97 12.68 6.46
CA GLY A 69 9.52 13.18 7.75
C GLY A 69 10.02 12.38 8.95
N THR A 70 9.41 12.63 10.12
CA THR A 70 9.82 12.07 11.41
C THR A 70 9.72 10.55 11.47
N TYR A 71 8.69 10.00 10.86
CA TYR A 71 8.43 8.54 10.80
C TYR A 71 8.79 7.98 9.43
N SER A 72 9.91 8.44 8.86
CA SER A 72 10.28 8.01 7.51
C SER A 72 10.75 6.57 7.45
N ILE A 73 10.17 5.82 6.53
CA ILE A 73 10.70 4.56 6.01
C ILE A 73 10.96 4.78 4.52
N PRO A 74 12.23 4.89 4.09
CA PRO A 74 12.55 5.19 2.71
C PRO A 74 11.90 4.19 1.76
N THR A 75 11.75 4.58 0.52
CA THR A 75 11.32 3.71 -0.59
C THR A 75 12.42 3.64 -1.64
N ASN A 76 12.34 2.66 -2.51
CA ASN A 76 13.09 2.71 -3.75
C ASN A 76 12.40 3.62 -4.75
N TYR A 77 13.15 4.21 -5.68
CA TYR A 77 12.60 5.02 -6.75
C TYR A 77 12.96 4.44 -8.10
N ILE A 78 11.96 4.31 -8.95
CA ILE A 78 12.13 3.93 -10.34
C ILE A 78 12.09 5.21 -11.18
N THR A 79 13.17 5.48 -11.91
CA THR A 79 13.19 6.63 -12.82
C THR A 79 12.45 6.29 -14.10
N SER A 80 11.41 7.05 -14.41
CA SER A 80 10.74 6.95 -15.70
C SER A 80 11.68 7.46 -16.81
N PRO A 81 11.94 6.68 -17.86
CA PRO A 81 12.76 7.15 -18.97
C PRO A 81 12.10 8.27 -19.79
N GLU A 82 10.78 8.44 -19.72
CA GLU A 82 10.05 9.41 -20.53
C GLU A 82 9.81 10.74 -19.81
N TYR A 83 9.70 10.78 -18.49
CA TYR A 83 9.17 11.95 -17.78
C TYR A 83 10.08 12.51 -16.70
N ALA A 84 11.28 12.03 -16.50
CA ALA A 84 12.18 12.44 -15.41
C ALA A 84 11.52 12.43 -14.00
N GLU A 85 10.44 11.70 -13.86
CA GLU A 85 9.75 11.48 -12.59
C GLU A 85 10.31 10.23 -11.92
N ASN A 86 10.37 10.28 -10.59
CA ASN A 86 10.77 9.15 -9.77
C ASN A 86 9.53 8.56 -9.11
N ASP A 87 9.15 7.37 -9.52
CA ASP A 87 8.03 6.65 -8.94
C ASP A 87 8.48 5.88 -7.71
N ALA A 88 7.76 6.04 -6.60
CA ALA A 88 8.01 5.30 -5.38
C ALA A 88 7.63 3.83 -5.56
N ASP A 89 8.53 2.93 -5.17
CA ASP A 89 8.38 1.49 -5.38
C ASP A 89 8.71 0.71 -4.10
N ASP A 90 7.69 0.37 -3.33
CA ASP A 90 7.84 -0.50 -2.17
C ASP A 90 7.90 -1.99 -2.54
N ASN A 91 7.53 -2.37 -3.77
CA ASN A 91 7.67 -3.75 -4.25
C ASN A 91 9.13 -4.19 -4.28
N TYR A 92 10.03 -3.23 -4.45
CA TYR A 92 11.48 -3.43 -4.33
C TYR A 92 11.89 -4.26 -3.12
N TYR A 93 11.25 -4.08 -1.98
CA TYR A 93 11.57 -4.80 -0.73
C TYR A 93 11.19 -6.27 -0.75
N THR A 94 10.31 -6.67 -1.62
CA THR A 94 9.68 -7.99 -1.63
C THR A 94 10.14 -8.88 -2.77
N MET A 95 10.86 -8.35 -3.74
CA MET A 95 11.53 -9.12 -4.79
C MET A 95 12.87 -9.65 -4.24
N LEU A 96 12.87 -10.85 -3.68
CA LEU A 96 13.98 -11.41 -2.89
C LEU A 96 14.65 -12.62 -3.54
N GLU A 97 13.96 -13.35 -4.37
CA GLU A 97 14.43 -14.57 -5.03
C GLU A 97 14.30 -14.42 -6.55
N GLY A 98 15.25 -14.97 -7.31
CA GLY A 98 15.22 -14.86 -8.77
C GLY A 98 15.70 -13.50 -9.31
N ASP A 99 15.50 -13.32 -10.63
CA ASP A 99 15.74 -12.08 -11.36
C ASP A 99 14.48 -11.72 -12.15
N ASP A 100 13.37 -11.57 -11.44
CA ASP A 100 12.06 -11.28 -12.01
C ASP A 100 11.32 -10.22 -11.17
N TYR A 101 10.10 -9.89 -11.58
CA TYR A 101 9.25 -8.89 -10.90
C TYR A 101 8.18 -9.51 -10.00
N PHE A 102 8.24 -10.80 -9.71
CA PHE A 102 7.30 -11.46 -8.81
C PHE A 102 7.74 -11.31 -7.37
N PRO A 103 6.92 -10.70 -6.52
CA PRO A 103 7.27 -10.52 -5.11
C PRO A 103 7.07 -11.82 -4.31
N GLU A 104 7.96 -12.12 -3.38
CA GLU A 104 7.83 -13.22 -2.42
C GLU A 104 6.94 -12.88 -1.24
N MET A 105 6.61 -11.59 -1.07
CA MET A 105 5.79 -11.11 0.04
C MET A 105 4.79 -10.07 -0.48
N LEU A 106 3.64 -9.96 0.16
CA LEU A 106 2.72 -8.84 -0.06
C LEU A 106 3.19 -7.65 0.76
N VAL A 107 3.31 -6.48 0.13
CA VAL A 107 3.72 -5.25 0.82
C VAL A 107 2.56 -4.27 0.95
N GLY A 108 2.50 -3.58 2.09
CA GLY A 108 1.62 -2.45 2.32
C GLY A 108 2.28 -1.39 3.19
N ARG A 109 1.80 -0.16 3.08
CA ARG A 109 2.33 0.98 3.85
C ARG A 109 1.19 1.75 4.51
N PHE A 110 1.38 2.11 5.78
CA PHE A 110 0.69 3.25 6.38
C PHE A 110 1.59 4.47 6.23
N SER A 111 1.16 5.43 5.42
CA SER A 111 1.85 6.72 5.23
C SER A 111 1.21 7.76 6.13
N PHE A 112 1.96 8.28 7.09
CA PHE A 112 1.48 9.25 8.08
C PHE A 112 2.61 10.20 8.49
N ALA A 113 2.24 11.42 8.85
CA ALA A 113 3.17 12.44 9.30
C ALA A 113 3.40 12.43 10.82
N ASP A 114 2.40 12.02 11.60
CA ASP A 114 2.46 12.02 13.05
C ASP A 114 1.74 10.81 13.69
N ALA A 115 1.91 10.66 15.01
CA ALA A 115 1.31 9.56 15.76
C ALA A 115 -0.22 9.59 15.78
N SER A 116 -0.86 10.74 15.65
CA SER A 116 -2.33 10.84 15.66
C SER A 116 -2.94 10.30 14.39
N GLU A 117 -2.28 10.53 13.25
CA GLU A 117 -2.65 9.92 11.97
C GLU A 117 -2.46 8.42 12.01
N PHE A 118 -1.34 7.92 12.57
CA PHE A 118 -1.12 6.49 12.77
C PHE A 118 -2.23 5.84 13.61
N ILE A 119 -2.60 6.46 14.73
CA ILE A 119 -3.70 5.98 15.58
C ILE A 119 -5.01 5.95 14.80
N THR A 120 -5.28 6.99 14.02
CA THR A 120 -6.48 7.06 13.18
C THR A 120 -6.53 5.92 12.15
N MET A 121 -5.42 5.67 11.45
CA MET A 121 -5.33 4.60 10.44
C MET A 121 -5.50 3.21 11.06
N THR A 122 -4.81 2.95 12.18
CA THR A 122 -4.92 1.66 12.88
C THR A 122 -6.33 1.42 13.42
N ASN A 123 -6.95 2.43 14.04
CA ASN A 123 -8.32 2.33 14.56
C ASN A 123 -9.34 2.12 13.44
N LYS A 124 -9.21 2.83 12.32
CA LYS A 124 -10.10 2.62 11.15
C LYS A 124 -9.98 1.20 10.61
N THR A 125 -8.77 0.68 10.49
CA THR A 125 -8.53 -0.68 10.01
C THR A 125 -9.14 -1.72 10.95
N ILE A 126 -8.89 -1.60 12.26
CA ILE A 126 -9.45 -2.51 13.26
C ILE A 126 -10.98 -2.43 13.26
N ALA A 127 -11.55 -1.23 13.24
CA ALA A 127 -13.00 -1.05 13.23
C ALA A 127 -13.64 -1.68 11.97
N TYR A 128 -13.04 -1.48 10.80
CA TYR A 128 -13.52 -2.07 9.56
C TYR A 128 -13.46 -3.61 9.58
N GLU A 129 -12.36 -4.17 10.06
CA GLU A 129 -12.16 -5.63 10.07
C GLU A 129 -12.97 -6.33 11.18
N LYS A 130 -13.14 -5.69 12.34
CA LYS A 130 -13.75 -6.28 13.53
C LYS A 130 -15.25 -6.03 13.64
N THR A 131 -15.65 -4.80 13.38
CA THR A 131 -17.03 -4.34 13.55
C THR A 131 -17.43 -3.41 12.41
N PRO A 132 -17.49 -3.91 11.16
CA PRO A 132 -17.89 -3.08 10.04
C PRO A 132 -19.28 -2.48 10.28
N PHE A 133 -19.52 -1.29 9.74
CA PHE A 133 -20.80 -0.63 9.87
C PHE A 133 -21.89 -1.42 9.12
N MET A 134 -22.80 -2.04 9.86
CA MET A 134 -23.83 -2.95 9.35
C MET A 134 -25.25 -2.37 9.42
N THR A 135 -25.44 -1.19 10.02
CA THR A 135 -26.77 -0.53 10.09
C THR A 135 -27.28 -0.15 8.70
N ASP A 136 -26.36 0.28 7.83
CA ASP A 136 -26.60 0.48 6.40
C ASP A 136 -25.51 -0.27 5.63
N THR A 137 -25.89 -1.27 4.85
CA THR A 137 -24.98 -2.12 4.07
C THR A 137 -24.85 -1.66 2.61
N THR A 138 -25.50 -0.59 2.22
CA THR A 138 -25.46 -0.09 0.82
C THR A 138 -24.05 0.28 0.37
N TRP A 139 -23.17 0.67 1.30
CA TRP A 139 -21.78 0.96 1.00
C TRP A 139 -21.00 -0.24 0.43
N MET A 140 -21.40 -1.48 0.78
CA MET A 140 -20.75 -2.70 0.30
C MET A 140 -20.96 -2.93 -1.21
N THR A 141 -22.00 -2.34 -1.77
CA THR A 141 -22.34 -2.42 -3.20
C THR A 141 -22.12 -1.11 -3.94
N ARG A 142 -21.38 -0.17 -3.32
CA ARG A 142 -20.99 1.11 -3.93
C ARG A 142 -19.51 1.14 -4.18
N ALA A 143 -19.11 1.77 -5.27
CA ALA A 143 -17.70 1.94 -5.63
C ALA A 143 -17.45 3.29 -6.28
N LEU A 144 -16.18 3.67 -6.32
CA LEU A 144 -15.67 4.83 -7.02
C LEU A 144 -14.53 4.39 -7.93
N THR A 145 -14.58 4.79 -9.20
CA THR A 145 -13.45 4.66 -10.12
C THR A 145 -12.81 6.02 -10.36
N VAL A 146 -11.49 6.10 -10.24
CA VAL A 146 -10.73 7.31 -10.45
C VAL A 146 -9.70 7.05 -11.53
N ALA A 147 -9.57 7.94 -12.52
CA ALA A 147 -8.54 7.82 -13.53
C ALA A 147 -8.13 9.18 -14.09
N GLY A 148 -6.83 9.34 -14.33
CA GLY A 148 -6.29 10.32 -15.25
C GLY A 148 -6.32 9.80 -16.69
N ASN A 149 -5.87 10.59 -17.62
CA ASN A 149 -5.68 10.16 -19.01
C ASN A 149 -4.28 10.51 -19.47
N TYR A 150 -3.75 9.72 -20.41
CA TYR A 150 -2.52 10.06 -21.11
C TYR A 150 -2.76 11.15 -22.14
N ALA A 151 -1.69 11.71 -22.66
CA ALA A 151 -1.75 12.69 -23.72
C ALA A 151 -2.57 12.19 -24.92
N GLU A 152 -3.32 13.09 -25.54
CA GLU A 152 -4.09 12.81 -26.73
C GLU A 152 -3.15 12.37 -27.88
N GLY A 153 -3.50 11.29 -28.58
CA GLY A 153 -2.66 10.73 -29.64
C GLY A 153 -1.70 9.62 -29.23
N ASP A 154 -1.73 9.19 -27.97
CA ASP A 154 -0.97 8.01 -27.56
C ASP A 154 -1.48 6.76 -28.33
N LEU A 155 -0.56 6.04 -28.94
CA LEU A 155 -0.84 4.81 -29.69
C LEU A 155 -1.25 3.61 -28.83
N ARG A 156 -1.38 3.80 -27.52
CA ARG A 156 -1.80 2.74 -26.61
C ARG A 156 -3.27 2.41 -26.80
N PRO A 157 -3.62 1.12 -26.98
CA PRO A 157 -4.99 0.72 -27.31
C PRO A 157 -5.99 0.95 -26.17
N THR A 158 -5.50 1.17 -24.94
CA THR A 158 -6.34 1.36 -23.74
C THR A 158 -5.80 2.51 -22.90
N THR A 159 -6.67 3.48 -22.60
CA THR A 159 -6.36 4.56 -21.65
C THR A 159 -6.90 4.22 -20.25
N PRO A 160 -6.37 4.84 -19.16
CA PRO A 160 -6.90 4.66 -17.83
C PRO A 160 -8.40 4.97 -17.73
N ILE A 161 -8.88 6.01 -18.39
CA ILE A 161 -10.30 6.37 -18.42
C ILE A 161 -11.11 5.27 -19.12
N TYR A 162 -10.64 4.71 -20.24
CA TYR A 162 -11.32 3.61 -20.91
C TYR A 162 -11.44 2.38 -19.99
N MET A 163 -10.35 2.01 -19.34
CA MET A 163 -10.32 0.88 -18.40
C MET A 163 -11.25 1.12 -17.20
N SER A 164 -11.29 2.32 -16.65
CA SER A 164 -12.18 2.68 -15.55
C SER A 164 -13.66 2.61 -15.97
N LYS A 165 -14.00 3.05 -17.18
CA LYS A 165 -15.37 2.91 -17.72
C LYS A 165 -15.75 1.45 -17.93
N TRP A 166 -14.82 0.64 -18.45
CA TRP A 166 -15.03 -0.80 -18.62
C TRP A 166 -15.23 -1.48 -17.25
N LEU A 167 -14.38 -1.19 -16.27
CA LEU A 167 -14.47 -1.72 -14.92
C LEU A 167 -15.80 -1.32 -14.25
N ARG A 168 -16.19 -0.04 -14.35
CA ARG A 168 -17.48 0.44 -13.87
C ARG A 168 -18.65 -0.40 -14.41
N ASN A 169 -18.67 -0.65 -15.72
CA ASN A 169 -19.71 -1.45 -16.34
C ASN A 169 -19.71 -2.90 -15.85
N LYS A 170 -18.52 -3.48 -15.63
CA LYS A 170 -18.37 -4.82 -15.05
C LYS A 170 -18.88 -4.87 -13.61
N MET A 171 -18.54 -3.90 -12.78
CA MET A 171 -19.00 -3.83 -11.39
C MET A 171 -20.52 -3.75 -11.32
N LEU A 172 -21.17 -2.89 -12.10
CA LEU A 172 -22.62 -2.80 -12.18
C LEU A 172 -23.25 -4.14 -12.65
N HIS A 173 -22.64 -4.81 -13.61
CA HIS A 173 -23.08 -6.13 -14.07
C HIS A 173 -22.98 -7.19 -12.98
N PHE A 174 -21.98 -7.13 -12.11
CA PHE A 174 -21.76 -8.05 -11.00
C PHE A 174 -22.48 -7.67 -9.71
N GLY A 175 -23.43 -6.73 -9.77
CA GLY A 175 -24.33 -6.43 -8.65
C GLY A 175 -23.98 -5.22 -7.80
N TYR A 176 -23.00 -4.41 -8.19
CA TYR A 176 -22.84 -3.10 -7.57
C TYR A 176 -24.03 -2.22 -7.92
N THR A 177 -24.60 -1.55 -6.94
CA THR A 177 -25.80 -0.72 -7.09
C THR A 177 -25.45 0.70 -7.54
N GLN A 178 -24.25 1.16 -7.21
CA GLN A 178 -23.74 2.48 -7.60
C GLN A 178 -22.22 2.41 -7.82
N VAL A 179 -21.78 2.89 -8.95
CA VAL A 179 -20.35 3.07 -9.26
C VAL A 179 -20.14 4.46 -9.80
N ASP A 180 -19.61 5.35 -8.97
CA ASP A 180 -19.27 6.72 -9.34
C ASP A 180 -17.96 6.75 -10.11
N SER A 181 -17.70 7.83 -10.86
CA SER A 181 -16.47 7.99 -11.63
C SER A 181 -15.97 9.42 -11.54
N VAL A 182 -14.67 9.56 -11.24
CA VAL A 182 -13.96 10.83 -11.28
C VAL A 182 -12.81 10.69 -12.27
N PHE A 183 -12.85 11.50 -13.33
CA PHE A 183 -11.83 11.51 -14.37
C PHE A 183 -11.14 12.88 -14.40
N CYS A 184 -9.80 12.86 -14.33
CA CYS A 184 -8.99 14.03 -14.58
C CYS A 184 -8.65 14.06 -16.08
N PRO A 185 -9.12 15.07 -16.85
CA PRO A 185 -8.68 15.24 -18.21
C PRO A 185 -7.19 15.59 -18.23
N PRO A 186 -6.46 15.29 -19.31
CA PRO A 186 -5.07 15.69 -19.42
C PRO A 186 -4.99 17.22 -19.36
N THR A 187 -4.27 17.73 -18.36
CA THR A 187 -3.88 19.12 -18.33
C THR A 187 -2.57 19.25 -19.08
N TYR A 188 -2.61 19.80 -20.27
CA TYR A 188 -1.38 20.17 -20.97
C TYR A 188 -0.79 21.42 -20.31
N PRO A 189 0.47 21.40 -19.89
CA PRO A 189 1.15 22.64 -19.54
C PRO A 189 1.31 23.46 -20.82
N GLY A 190 0.52 24.50 -20.98
CA GLY A 190 0.68 25.47 -22.08
C GLY A 190 -0.54 25.73 -22.99
N THR A 191 -1.75 25.37 -22.59
CA THR A 191 -3.00 25.90 -23.22
C THR A 191 -3.75 26.79 -22.25
#